data_e1cad9a08f8a3ed4e9277d3bcc72f2dc
#
_entry.id   e1cad9a08f8a3ed4e9277d3bcc72f2dc
#
_cell.length_a   1.000
_cell.length_b   1.000
_cell.length_c   1.000
_cell.angle_alpha   90.00
_cell.angle_beta   90.00
_cell.angle_gamma   90.00
#
_symmetry.space_group_name_H-M   'P 1'
#
loop_
_entity.id
_entity.type
_entity.pdbx_description
1 polymer ?
#
loop_
_entity_poly.entity_id
_entity_poly.type
_entity_poly.pdbx_seq_one_letter_code
_entity_poly.pdbx_strand_id
1 'polypeptide(L)'
;MKLKQWCLGLSMSLATVFGQAQADDKVIRVGEINSYKTIPAFLEPYKKGIELAVDQINESGGIHGKKLEVILRDDGGNQGSAIREAQSLITRDKVDLLAGSFLSHIALALADFAQQKKIFFLAGEPLTDKMVWENGNRYTFRLRDSTYMKVSMLLDDAVALNKKRWALVYPNYEYGQSAVESFKTMMKERQPDVEFVLEQATPLNKIDAGSVVQAIADAKPDAIFNVLFSTDLTKFVRAGNTRKLFDNVSVVSLLTGEPEYLDPLGEDTPKGWIVTGYPWYAIDTPEHKAFLEAYQAKFNDYPRLGSIVGFMMVQSLEAGLKKANGVTDPETLIEAFKGLELSTPLGPITYRDIDHQSTMGAFVGRTDVQDGKGVMVDIRYVDGKDVQPSDEYVRQLRPADK
;
A
#
# COMPACT_ATOMS: atom_id res chain seq x y z
N MET A 1 -12.20 -96.43 0.70
CA MET A 1 -12.93 -95.13 1.00
C MET A 1 -11.88 -94.04 1.16
N LYS A 2 -11.82 -93.12 0.19
CA LYS A 2 -10.80 -92.06 0.16
C LYS A 2 -11.48 -90.71 0.43
N LEU A 3 -11.14 -90.10 1.55
CA LEU A 3 -11.56 -88.70 1.87
C LEU A 3 -10.60 -87.71 1.17
N LYS A 4 -11.11 -86.84 0.34
CA LYS A 4 -10.39 -85.71 -0.21
C LYS A 4 -10.62 -84.52 0.67
N GLN A 5 -9.53 -83.96 1.27
CA GLN A 5 -9.51 -82.65 1.92
C GLN A 5 -9.31 -81.55 0.86
N TRP A 6 -10.17 -80.55 0.88
CA TRP A 6 -10.02 -79.31 0.12
C TRP A 6 -9.48 -78.27 1.10
N CYS A 7 -8.32 -77.70 0.76
CA CYS A 7 -7.80 -76.54 1.41
C CYS A 7 -8.25 -75.33 0.57
N LEU A 8 -9.15 -74.43 1.09
CA LEU A 8 -9.39 -73.13 0.59
C LEU A 8 -8.35 -72.18 1.16
N GLY A 9 -7.47 -71.66 0.28
CA GLY A 9 -6.58 -70.54 0.58
C GLY A 9 -7.32 -69.22 0.47
N LEU A 10 -7.47 -68.50 1.58
CA LEU A 10 -8.03 -67.17 1.66
C LEU A 10 -6.90 -66.15 1.44
N SER A 11 -6.77 -65.63 0.23
CA SER A 11 -5.83 -64.53 -0.07
C SER A 11 -6.44 -63.20 0.38
N MET A 12 -5.97 -62.65 1.49
CA MET A 12 -6.35 -61.37 2.01
C MET A 12 -5.51 -60.28 1.29
N SER A 13 -6.08 -59.63 0.25
CA SER A 13 -5.46 -58.49 -0.39
C SER A 13 -5.61 -57.27 0.50
N LEU A 14 -4.50 -56.84 1.13
CA LEU A 14 -4.43 -55.52 1.78
C LEU A 14 -4.40 -54.46 0.68
N ALA A 15 -5.54 -53.81 0.43
CA ALA A 15 -5.59 -52.59 -0.33
C ALA A 15 -5.11 -51.45 0.56
N THR A 16 -3.85 -51.05 0.44
CA THR A 16 -3.33 -49.79 1.00
C THR A 16 -3.97 -48.65 0.26
N VAL A 17 -4.99 -48.04 0.87
CA VAL A 17 -5.53 -46.75 0.45
C VAL A 17 -4.50 -45.69 0.81
N PHE A 18 -3.66 -45.34 -0.15
CA PHE A 18 -2.94 -44.08 -0.09
C PHE A 18 -3.98 -42.97 -0.28
N GLY A 19 -4.49 -42.44 0.83
CA GLY A 19 -5.19 -41.19 0.84
C GLY A 19 -4.18 -40.10 0.46
N GLN A 20 -4.09 -39.76 -0.82
CA GLN A 20 -3.54 -38.51 -1.22
C GLN A 20 -4.41 -37.47 -0.55
N ALA A 21 -3.82 -36.65 0.33
CA ALA A 21 -4.43 -35.40 0.76
C ALA A 21 -4.62 -34.56 -0.52
N GLN A 22 -5.82 -34.64 -1.07
CA GLN A 22 -6.25 -33.78 -2.18
C GLN A 22 -6.22 -32.38 -1.58
N ALA A 23 -5.28 -31.55 -2.03
CA ALA A 23 -5.34 -30.13 -1.77
C ALA A 23 -6.77 -29.69 -2.12
N ASP A 24 -7.39 -28.89 -1.24
CA ASP A 24 -8.77 -28.49 -1.41
C ASP A 24 -8.85 -27.56 -2.63
N ASP A 25 -9.04 -28.13 -3.81
CA ASP A 25 -9.12 -27.44 -5.12
C ASP A 25 -10.24 -26.39 -5.19
N LYS A 26 -11.00 -26.25 -4.09
CA LYS A 26 -12.13 -25.34 -3.97
C LYS A 26 -11.82 -24.02 -3.29
N VAL A 27 -10.60 -23.79 -2.81
CA VAL A 27 -10.20 -22.58 -2.10
C VAL A 27 -8.90 -22.05 -2.66
N ILE A 28 -8.86 -20.74 -2.92
CA ILE A 28 -7.62 -19.99 -3.20
C ILE A 28 -7.22 -19.29 -1.91
N ARG A 29 -5.99 -19.54 -1.42
CA ARG A 29 -5.49 -18.97 -0.16
C ARG A 29 -4.45 -17.90 -0.42
N VAL A 30 -4.70 -16.72 0.11
CA VAL A 30 -3.79 -15.57 0.08
C VAL A 30 -3.20 -15.39 1.47
N GLY A 31 -1.87 -15.40 1.59
CA GLY A 31 -1.18 -15.02 2.82
C GLY A 31 -0.92 -13.53 2.83
N GLU A 32 -1.57 -12.81 3.72
CA GLU A 32 -1.39 -11.36 3.85
C GLU A 32 -0.58 -11.05 5.11
N ILE A 33 0.47 -10.22 4.97
CA ILE A 33 1.40 -9.88 6.05
C ILE A 33 1.48 -8.37 6.18
N ASN A 34 1.21 -7.87 7.39
CA ASN A 34 1.24 -6.44 7.63
C ASN A 34 1.56 -6.10 9.10
N SER A 35 1.86 -4.81 9.36
CA SER A 35 2.27 -4.30 10.68
C SER A 35 1.06 -3.89 11.53
N TYR A 36 0.06 -4.77 11.69
CA TYR A 36 -1.25 -4.49 12.28
C TYR A 36 -1.19 -3.83 13.66
N LYS A 37 -0.32 -4.34 14.54
CA LYS A 37 -0.15 -3.80 15.91
C LYS A 37 0.64 -2.50 15.94
N THR A 38 1.48 -2.26 14.93
CA THR A 38 2.38 -1.09 14.90
C THR A 38 1.69 0.13 14.28
N ILE A 39 0.81 -0.08 13.28
CA ILE A 39 0.12 0.97 12.51
C ILE A 39 -1.40 0.71 12.49
N PRO A 40 -2.06 0.55 13.65
CA PRO A 40 -3.48 0.17 13.69
C PRO A 40 -4.42 1.20 13.06
N ALA A 41 -4.09 2.50 13.14
CA ALA A 41 -4.92 3.57 12.60
C ALA A 41 -5.20 3.41 11.09
N PHE A 42 -4.23 2.89 10.34
CA PHE A 42 -4.36 2.61 8.92
C PHE A 42 -4.80 1.16 8.66
N LEU A 43 -4.23 0.20 9.38
CA LEU A 43 -4.36 -1.22 9.06
C LEU A 43 -5.64 -1.88 9.58
N GLU A 44 -6.30 -1.33 10.61
CA GLU A 44 -7.66 -1.79 10.96
C GLU A 44 -8.70 -1.41 9.88
N PRO A 45 -8.74 -0.17 9.32
CA PRO A 45 -9.51 0.13 8.13
C PRO A 45 -9.16 -0.74 6.91
N TYR A 46 -7.87 -1.00 6.67
CA TYR A 46 -7.39 -1.85 5.58
C TYR A 46 -7.95 -3.28 5.69
N LYS A 47 -7.91 -3.88 6.87
CA LYS A 47 -8.50 -5.19 7.15
C LYS A 47 -10.00 -5.23 6.84
N LYS A 48 -10.75 -4.17 7.22
CA LYS A 48 -12.18 -4.06 6.88
C LYS A 48 -12.40 -4.03 5.35
N GLY A 49 -11.53 -3.34 4.61
CA GLY A 49 -11.58 -3.33 3.15
C GLY A 49 -11.36 -4.72 2.55
N ILE A 50 -10.37 -5.46 3.03
CA ILE A 50 -10.13 -6.86 2.64
C ILE A 50 -11.36 -7.71 2.91
N GLU A 51 -11.92 -7.62 4.12
CA GLU A 51 -13.09 -8.40 4.54
C GLU A 51 -14.29 -8.15 3.62
N LEU A 52 -14.58 -6.87 3.32
CA LEU A 52 -15.68 -6.50 2.43
C LEU A 52 -15.50 -7.11 1.03
N ALA A 53 -14.31 -6.99 0.45
CA ALA A 53 -14.06 -7.52 -0.89
C ALA A 53 -14.12 -9.05 -0.94
N VAL A 54 -13.54 -9.74 0.05
CA VAL A 54 -13.59 -11.21 0.15
C VAL A 54 -15.02 -11.71 0.26
N ASP A 55 -15.86 -11.07 1.07
CA ASP A 55 -17.27 -11.45 1.21
C ASP A 55 -18.01 -11.29 -0.11
N GLN A 56 -17.87 -10.14 -0.80
CA GLN A 56 -18.52 -9.88 -2.09
C GLN A 56 -18.12 -10.91 -3.16
N ILE A 57 -16.82 -11.26 -3.23
CA ILE A 57 -16.33 -12.28 -4.15
C ILE A 57 -16.96 -13.65 -3.84
N ASN A 58 -16.94 -14.04 -2.57
CA ASN A 58 -17.44 -15.35 -2.17
C ASN A 58 -18.97 -15.48 -2.29
N GLU A 59 -19.72 -14.41 -2.01
CA GLU A 59 -21.15 -14.33 -2.22
C GLU A 59 -21.55 -14.40 -3.70
N SER A 60 -20.69 -13.85 -4.60
CA SER A 60 -20.90 -13.92 -6.05
C SER A 60 -20.51 -15.27 -6.67
N GLY A 61 -20.11 -16.26 -5.87
CA GLY A 61 -19.75 -17.61 -6.32
C GLY A 61 -18.24 -17.87 -6.42
N GLY A 62 -17.42 -16.93 -5.94
CA GLY A 62 -15.97 -17.05 -5.89
C GLY A 62 -15.28 -16.85 -7.25
N ILE A 63 -14.02 -17.24 -7.34
CA ILE A 63 -13.20 -17.12 -8.53
C ILE A 63 -13.20 -18.46 -9.27
N HIS A 64 -13.86 -18.55 -10.39
CA HIS A 64 -14.09 -19.81 -11.12
C HIS A 64 -14.63 -20.95 -10.23
N GLY A 65 -15.57 -20.60 -9.31
CA GLY A 65 -16.18 -21.55 -8.37
C GLY A 65 -15.32 -21.90 -7.17
N LYS A 66 -14.14 -21.28 -7.02
CA LYS A 66 -13.28 -21.42 -5.84
C LYS A 66 -13.51 -20.26 -4.89
N LYS A 67 -13.61 -20.53 -3.59
CA LYS A 67 -13.67 -19.48 -2.56
C LYS A 67 -12.30 -18.81 -2.41
N LEU A 68 -12.32 -17.51 -2.11
CA LEU A 68 -11.13 -16.77 -1.72
C LEU A 68 -11.03 -16.74 -0.19
N GLU A 69 -9.87 -17.11 0.34
CA GLU A 69 -9.52 -17.01 1.76
C GLU A 69 -8.28 -16.12 1.91
N VAL A 70 -8.34 -15.12 2.78
CA VAL A 70 -7.17 -14.26 3.11
C VAL A 70 -6.77 -14.51 4.55
N ILE A 71 -5.56 -15.01 4.74
CA ILE A 71 -4.98 -15.35 6.05
C ILE A 71 -4.06 -14.21 6.47
N LEU A 72 -4.48 -13.43 7.48
CA LEU A 72 -3.75 -12.27 7.96
C LEU A 72 -2.68 -12.65 8.97
N ARG A 73 -1.48 -12.07 8.86
CA ARG A 73 -0.36 -12.19 9.81
C ARG A 73 0.18 -10.82 10.19
N ASP A 74 0.54 -10.66 11.46
CA ASP A 74 1.14 -9.44 12.01
C ASP A 74 2.66 -9.60 12.10
N ASP A 75 3.39 -8.74 11.41
CA ASP A 75 4.86 -8.70 11.43
C ASP A 75 5.43 -7.92 12.64
N GLY A 76 4.56 -7.19 13.37
CA GLY A 76 4.95 -6.37 14.53
C GLY A 76 5.90 -5.22 14.17
N GLY A 77 5.95 -4.79 12.91
CA GLY A 77 6.89 -3.77 12.43
C GLY A 77 8.34 -4.27 12.31
N ASN A 78 8.53 -5.59 12.22
CA ASN A 78 9.85 -6.22 12.21
C ASN A 78 10.08 -7.08 10.98
N GLN A 79 11.11 -6.75 10.19
CA GLN A 79 11.48 -7.44 8.95
C GLN A 79 11.71 -8.95 9.13
N GLY A 80 12.44 -9.35 10.18
CA GLY A 80 12.70 -10.77 10.45
C GLY A 80 11.43 -11.53 10.83
N SER A 81 10.47 -10.88 11.49
CA SER A 81 9.16 -11.47 11.78
C SER A 81 8.34 -11.63 10.50
N ALA A 82 8.32 -10.63 9.62
CA ALA A 82 7.63 -10.72 8.33
C ALA A 82 8.09 -11.92 7.52
N ILE A 83 9.40 -12.16 7.43
CA ILE A 83 9.95 -13.32 6.72
C ILE A 83 9.55 -14.65 7.40
N ARG A 84 9.54 -14.73 8.75
CA ARG A 84 9.07 -15.92 9.45
C ARG A 84 7.60 -16.21 9.21
N GLU A 85 6.76 -15.16 9.22
CA GLU A 85 5.33 -15.29 8.92
C GLU A 85 5.10 -15.69 7.46
N ALA A 86 5.83 -15.11 6.50
CA ALA A 86 5.76 -15.52 5.10
C ALA A 86 6.13 -17.01 4.92
N GLN A 87 7.22 -17.45 5.54
CA GLN A 87 7.61 -18.87 5.50
C GLN A 87 6.54 -19.78 6.14
N SER A 88 5.91 -19.35 7.24
CA SER A 88 4.84 -20.08 7.91
C SER A 88 3.59 -20.20 7.05
N LEU A 89 3.16 -19.10 6.42
CA LEU A 89 2.03 -19.08 5.48
C LEU A 89 2.22 -20.09 4.34
N ILE A 90 3.42 -20.15 3.76
CA ILE A 90 3.71 -21.10 2.67
C ILE A 90 3.75 -22.54 3.19
N THR A 91 4.43 -22.80 4.31
CA THR A 91 4.72 -24.18 4.73
C THR A 91 3.60 -24.82 5.54
N ARG A 92 2.93 -24.07 6.40
CA ARG A 92 1.86 -24.55 7.30
C ARG A 92 0.47 -24.29 6.74
N ASP A 93 0.21 -23.03 6.36
CA ASP A 93 -1.13 -22.63 5.92
C ASP A 93 -1.35 -22.92 4.43
N LYS A 94 -0.27 -23.29 3.69
CA LYS A 94 -0.33 -23.67 2.28
C LYS A 94 -0.98 -22.61 1.40
N VAL A 95 -0.58 -21.34 1.61
CA VAL A 95 -1.08 -20.25 0.77
C VAL A 95 -0.54 -20.37 -0.65
N ASP A 96 -1.35 -19.94 -1.61
CA ASP A 96 -1.03 -19.97 -3.04
C ASP A 96 -0.18 -18.77 -3.47
N LEU A 97 -0.38 -17.62 -2.81
CA LEU A 97 0.31 -16.37 -3.10
C LEU A 97 0.39 -15.50 -1.84
N LEU A 98 1.25 -14.47 -1.90
CA LEU A 98 1.42 -13.50 -0.84
C LEU A 98 0.87 -12.12 -1.24
N ALA A 99 0.42 -11.36 -0.23
CA ALA A 99 0.00 -9.98 -0.39
C ALA A 99 0.36 -9.15 0.86
N GLY A 100 0.19 -7.83 0.76
CA GLY A 100 0.27 -6.92 1.90
C GLY A 100 1.49 -6.03 1.92
N SER A 101 1.92 -5.79 3.11
CA SER A 101 2.98 -4.95 3.64
C SER A 101 2.71 -3.43 3.55
N PHE A 102 2.90 -2.76 4.69
CA PHE A 102 2.82 -1.31 4.81
C PHE A 102 4.20 -0.65 4.83
N LEU A 103 5.09 -1.14 5.70
CA LEU A 103 6.40 -0.52 5.90
C LEU A 103 7.37 -0.85 4.77
N SER A 104 7.87 0.16 4.08
CA SER A 104 8.69 0.03 2.86
C SER A 104 9.89 -0.90 3.02
N HIS A 105 10.64 -0.82 4.13
CA HIS A 105 11.79 -1.71 4.37
C HIS A 105 11.39 -3.18 4.59
N ILE A 106 10.21 -3.43 5.14
CA ILE A 106 9.65 -4.80 5.28
C ILE A 106 9.21 -5.31 3.91
N ALA A 107 8.56 -4.45 3.13
CA ALA A 107 8.12 -4.80 1.78
C ALA A 107 9.28 -5.20 0.86
N LEU A 108 10.41 -4.49 0.93
CA LEU A 108 11.62 -4.87 0.19
C LEU A 108 12.09 -6.28 0.57
N ALA A 109 12.13 -6.61 1.86
CA ALA A 109 12.50 -7.95 2.29
C ALA A 109 11.51 -9.04 1.85
N LEU A 110 10.20 -8.73 1.85
CA LEU A 110 9.18 -9.65 1.35
C LEU A 110 9.29 -9.83 -0.18
N ALA A 111 9.64 -8.77 -0.93
CA ALA A 111 9.89 -8.87 -2.36
C ALA A 111 11.09 -9.76 -2.68
N ASP A 112 12.19 -9.61 -1.94
CA ASP A 112 13.37 -10.49 -2.04
C ASP A 112 13.02 -11.94 -1.69
N PHE A 113 12.22 -12.13 -0.63
CA PHE A 113 11.73 -13.46 -0.23
C PHE A 113 10.84 -14.08 -1.30
N ALA A 114 9.93 -13.30 -1.89
CA ALA A 114 9.04 -13.76 -2.96
C ALA A 114 9.85 -14.22 -4.19
N GLN A 115 10.90 -13.48 -4.58
CA GLN A 115 11.82 -13.86 -5.64
C GLN A 115 12.56 -15.16 -5.32
N GLN A 116 13.11 -15.29 -4.11
CA GLN A 116 13.83 -16.50 -3.69
C GLN A 116 12.95 -17.75 -3.64
N LYS A 117 11.69 -17.59 -3.24
CA LYS A 117 10.71 -18.67 -3.15
C LYS A 117 9.94 -18.91 -4.45
N LYS A 118 10.09 -18.02 -5.43
CA LYS A 118 9.33 -18.02 -6.68
C LYS A 118 7.82 -18.06 -6.41
N ILE A 119 7.35 -17.17 -5.52
CA ILE A 119 5.94 -17.02 -5.17
C ILE A 119 5.46 -15.63 -5.59
N PHE A 120 4.24 -15.53 -6.12
CA PHE A 120 3.65 -14.24 -6.47
C PHE A 120 3.40 -13.39 -5.24
N PHE A 121 3.76 -12.11 -5.28
CA PHE A 121 3.56 -11.15 -4.22
C PHE A 121 2.92 -9.85 -4.74
N LEU A 122 1.73 -9.52 -4.25
CA LEU A 122 1.08 -8.24 -4.49
C LEU A 122 1.29 -7.32 -3.29
N ALA A 123 2.16 -6.34 -3.41
CA ALA A 123 2.37 -5.31 -2.41
C ALA A 123 1.24 -4.28 -2.45
N GLY A 124 0.48 -4.16 -1.35
CA GLY A 124 -0.65 -3.25 -1.26
C GLY A 124 -0.26 -1.80 -0.97
N GLU A 125 0.57 -1.58 0.03
CA GLU A 125 0.72 -0.30 0.71
C GLU A 125 2.10 0.38 0.60
N PRO A 126 3.22 -0.34 0.38
CA PRO A 126 4.54 0.27 0.50
C PRO A 126 4.79 1.29 -0.62
N LEU A 127 5.42 2.40 -0.27
CA LEU A 127 5.56 3.54 -1.18
C LEU A 127 6.95 3.71 -1.78
N THR A 128 8.00 3.03 -1.26
CA THR A 128 9.36 3.19 -1.78
C THR A 128 9.46 2.89 -3.27
N ASP A 129 10.14 3.75 -4.01
CA ASP A 129 10.36 3.57 -5.44
C ASP A 129 11.24 2.35 -5.75
N LYS A 130 12.19 2.03 -4.88
CA LYS A 130 13.12 0.90 -5.06
C LYS A 130 12.43 -0.44 -5.26
N MET A 131 11.23 -0.62 -4.69
CA MET A 131 10.51 -1.89 -4.74
C MET A 131 10.23 -2.38 -6.16
N VAL A 132 9.96 -1.46 -7.08
CA VAL A 132 9.65 -1.77 -8.48
C VAL A 132 10.75 -1.33 -9.44
N TRP A 133 11.78 -0.64 -8.93
CA TRP A 133 12.96 -0.22 -9.69
C TRP A 133 14.19 -1.05 -9.30
N GLU A 134 15.14 -0.52 -8.47
CA GLU A 134 16.42 -1.18 -8.20
C GLU A 134 16.30 -2.57 -7.57
N ASN A 135 15.29 -2.78 -6.72
CA ASN A 135 14.94 -4.08 -6.13
C ASN A 135 13.79 -4.78 -6.86
N GLY A 136 13.36 -4.24 -8.01
CA GLY A 136 12.28 -4.83 -8.80
C GLY A 136 12.62 -6.23 -9.26
N ASN A 137 11.66 -7.13 -9.19
CA ASN A 137 11.77 -8.51 -9.66
C ASN A 137 10.46 -8.97 -10.29
N ARG A 138 10.50 -10.09 -11.01
CA ARG A 138 9.33 -10.56 -11.77
C ARG A 138 8.16 -11.04 -10.92
N TYR A 139 8.37 -11.43 -9.65
CA TYR A 139 7.35 -12.00 -8.77
C TYR A 139 6.56 -10.95 -7.99
N THR A 140 7.02 -9.68 -8.00
CA THR A 140 6.45 -8.60 -7.20
C THR A 140 5.72 -7.58 -8.04
N PHE A 141 4.46 -7.31 -7.68
CA PHE A 141 3.62 -6.24 -8.21
C PHE A 141 3.25 -5.27 -7.09
N ARG A 142 3.01 -3.99 -7.41
CA ARG A 142 2.59 -2.98 -6.43
C ARG A 142 1.31 -2.27 -6.85
N LEU A 143 0.35 -2.19 -5.90
CA LEU A 143 -0.92 -1.51 -6.12
C LEU A 143 -0.78 0.01 -5.92
N ARG A 144 -0.36 0.44 -4.73
CA ARG A 144 -0.41 1.87 -4.34
C ARG A 144 0.62 2.71 -5.11
N ASP A 145 0.29 3.97 -5.35
CA ASP A 145 1.16 4.98 -5.93
C ASP A 145 2.46 5.16 -5.14
N SER A 146 3.57 5.34 -5.83
CA SER A 146 4.91 5.43 -5.24
C SER A 146 5.24 6.79 -4.65
N THR A 147 6.37 6.90 -3.92
CA THR A 147 6.92 8.20 -3.47
C THR A 147 7.21 9.13 -4.63
N TYR A 148 7.79 8.63 -5.72
CA TYR A 148 7.97 9.39 -6.96
C TYR A 148 6.65 9.94 -7.50
N MET A 149 5.64 9.07 -7.63
CA MET A 149 4.32 9.46 -8.14
C MET A 149 3.66 10.50 -7.23
N LYS A 150 3.68 10.31 -5.92
CA LYS A 150 3.11 11.28 -4.95
C LYS A 150 3.80 12.64 -5.00
N VAL A 151 5.13 12.66 -5.07
CA VAL A 151 5.88 13.89 -5.23
C VAL A 151 5.53 14.57 -6.56
N SER A 152 5.47 13.80 -7.65
CA SER A 152 5.10 14.31 -8.98
C SER A 152 3.69 14.94 -8.98
N MET A 153 2.71 14.33 -8.27
CA MET A 153 1.35 14.88 -8.12
C MET A 153 1.31 16.25 -7.46
N LEU A 154 2.26 16.53 -6.55
CA LEU A 154 2.34 17.76 -5.77
C LEU A 154 3.34 18.78 -6.33
N LEU A 155 4.15 18.37 -7.32
CA LEU A 155 5.30 19.15 -7.78
C LEU A 155 4.90 20.51 -8.36
N ASP A 156 3.89 20.57 -9.20
CA ASP A 156 3.45 21.83 -9.82
C ASP A 156 2.93 22.81 -8.78
N ASP A 157 2.19 22.32 -7.77
CA ASP A 157 1.74 23.16 -6.65
C ASP A 157 2.91 23.64 -5.80
N ALA A 158 3.90 22.77 -5.54
CA ALA A 158 5.10 23.11 -4.78
C ALA A 158 5.93 24.21 -5.51
N VAL A 159 6.13 24.06 -6.81
CA VAL A 159 6.81 25.06 -7.65
C VAL A 159 6.04 26.37 -7.70
N ALA A 160 4.70 26.31 -7.82
CA ALA A 160 3.83 27.50 -7.85
C ALA A 160 3.88 28.33 -6.56
N LEU A 161 4.28 27.73 -5.41
CA LEU A 161 4.54 28.49 -4.18
C LEU A 161 5.68 29.52 -4.35
N ASN A 162 6.55 29.34 -5.32
CA ASN A 162 7.72 30.19 -5.58
C ASN A 162 8.61 30.39 -4.33
N LYS A 163 8.80 29.32 -3.55
CA LYS A 163 9.61 29.30 -2.33
C LYS A 163 10.99 28.75 -2.62
N LYS A 164 12.03 29.35 -2.06
CA LYS A 164 13.42 28.95 -2.31
C LYS A 164 14.04 28.12 -1.20
N ARG A 165 13.70 28.41 0.05
CA ARG A 165 14.31 27.81 1.23
C ARG A 165 13.37 26.78 1.83
N TRP A 166 13.71 25.51 1.66
CA TRP A 166 12.90 24.38 2.11
C TRP A 166 13.52 23.65 3.29
N ALA A 167 12.72 23.37 4.32
CA ALA A 167 13.04 22.38 5.33
C ALA A 167 12.33 21.05 4.97
N LEU A 168 13.02 19.95 5.19
CA LEU A 168 12.50 18.60 4.95
C LEU A 168 12.34 17.89 6.29
N VAL A 169 11.17 17.32 6.58
CA VAL A 169 10.92 16.54 7.79
C VAL A 169 10.31 15.20 7.43
N TYR A 170 10.95 14.13 7.87
CA TYR A 170 10.61 12.78 7.43
C TYR A 170 11.02 11.69 8.43
N PRO A 171 10.32 10.53 8.44
CA PRO A 171 10.74 9.41 9.25
C PRO A 171 12.01 8.78 8.66
N ASN A 172 12.99 8.51 9.52
CA ASN A 172 14.30 7.99 9.13
C ASN A 172 14.26 6.50 8.83
N TYR A 173 13.59 6.14 7.73
CA TYR A 173 13.62 4.81 7.13
C TYR A 173 13.30 4.91 5.63
N GLU A 174 13.28 3.79 4.93
CA GLU A 174 13.23 3.69 3.47
C GLU A 174 12.19 4.60 2.79
N TYR A 175 10.94 4.64 3.31
CA TYR A 175 9.88 5.50 2.77
C TYR A 175 10.25 6.99 2.83
N GLY A 176 10.71 7.45 3.99
CA GLY A 176 11.06 8.85 4.18
C GLY A 176 12.24 9.28 3.31
N GLN A 177 13.24 8.41 3.19
CA GLN A 177 14.41 8.64 2.34
C GLN A 177 14.03 8.68 0.86
N SER A 178 13.22 7.72 0.38
CA SER A 178 12.73 7.67 -0.99
C SER A 178 11.93 8.94 -1.36
N ALA A 179 11.03 9.38 -0.49
CA ALA A 179 10.22 10.58 -0.72
C ALA A 179 11.06 11.86 -0.79
N VAL A 180 12.03 12.01 0.11
CA VAL A 180 12.92 13.19 0.14
C VAL A 180 13.84 13.21 -1.08
N GLU A 181 14.37 12.07 -1.49
CA GLU A 181 15.21 11.96 -2.68
C GLU A 181 14.43 12.37 -3.94
N SER A 182 13.23 11.83 -4.13
CA SER A 182 12.34 12.19 -5.25
C SER A 182 12.01 13.69 -5.23
N PHE A 183 11.67 14.26 -4.06
CA PHE A 183 11.35 15.68 -3.94
C PHE A 183 12.55 16.58 -4.25
N LYS A 184 13.73 16.27 -3.71
CA LYS A 184 14.95 17.05 -3.97
C LYS A 184 15.33 17.03 -5.44
N THR A 185 15.25 15.89 -6.08
CA THR A 185 15.57 15.71 -7.50
C THR A 185 14.61 16.52 -8.36
N MET A 186 13.32 16.32 -8.22
CA MET A 186 12.30 16.99 -9.03
C MET A 186 12.26 18.52 -8.81
N MET A 187 12.41 18.96 -7.55
CA MET A 187 12.47 20.40 -7.26
C MET A 187 13.71 21.05 -7.86
N LYS A 188 14.88 20.39 -7.83
CA LYS A 188 16.10 20.92 -8.47
C LYS A 188 15.98 21.03 -9.99
N GLU A 189 15.29 20.09 -10.63
CA GLU A 189 15.02 20.15 -12.08
C GLU A 189 14.11 21.30 -12.45
N ARG A 190 13.06 21.57 -11.65
CA ARG A 190 12.02 22.56 -11.93
C ARG A 190 12.39 23.96 -11.41
N GLN A 191 13.15 24.05 -10.33
CA GLN A 191 13.58 25.26 -9.65
C GLN A 191 15.05 25.14 -9.23
N PRO A 192 16.02 25.34 -10.15
CA PRO A 192 17.45 25.08 -9.88
C PRO A 192 18.05 25.86 -8.72
N ASP A 193 17.47 27.02 -8.37
CA ASP A 193 17.89 27.88 -7.27
C ASP A 193 17.26 27.52 -5.90
N VAL A 194 16.55 26.38 -5.82
CA VAL A 194 16.02 25.88 -4.55
C VAL A 194 17.14 25.46 -3.60
N GLU A 195 16.98 25.80 -2.32
CA GLU A 195 17.89 25.45 -1.25
C GLU A 195 17.18 24.57 -0.21
N PHE A 196 17.77 23.44 0.13
CA PHE A 196 17.31 22.59 1.21
C PHE A 196 18.10 22.96 2.46
N VAL A 197 17.53 23.85 3.28
CA VAL A 197 18.23 24.51 4.40
C VAL A 197 18.27 23.67 5.67
N LEU A 198 17.42 22.63 5.76
CA LEU A 198 17.37 21.72 6.90
C LEU A 198 16.78 20.38 6.48
N GLU A 199 17.36 19.28 6.97
CA GLU A 199 16.80 17.94 6.88
C GLU A 199 16.65 17.36 8.29
N GLN A 200 15.40 17.06 8.69
CA GLN A 200 15.05 16.46 9.98
C GLN A 200 14.58 15.00 9.75
N ALA A 201 15.54 14.08 9.79
CA ALA A 201 15.26 12.64 9.77
C ALA A 201 14.91 12.17 11.20
N THR A 202 13.65 11.90 11.47
CA THR A 202 13.16 11.53 12.80
C THR A 202 13.07 10.02 12.99
N PRO A 203 13.36 9.47 14.19
CA PRO A 203 13.11 8.06 14.44
C PRO A 203 11.63 7.73 14.27
N LEU A 204 11.32 6.64 13.56
CA LEU A 204 9.94 6.20 13.28
C LEU A 204 9.16 5.97 14.59
N ASN A 205 7.98 6.58 14.70
CA ASN A 205 7.07 6.55 15.86
C ASN A 205 7.67 7.13 17.15
N LYS A 206 8.76 7.91 17.05
CA LYS A 206 9.49 8.44 18.23
C LYS A 206 9.97 9.87 18.03
N ILE A 207 9.21 10.69 17.31
CA ILE A 207 9.59 12.10 17.10
C ILE A 207 9.68 12.87 18.43
N ASP A 208 10.75 13.64 18.61
CA ASP A 208 10.79 14.78 19.52
C ASP A 208 10.29 16.01 18.76
N ALA A 209 8.96 16.19 18.75
CA ALA A 209 8.32 17.23 17.97
C ALA A 209 8.74 18.64 18.42
N GLY A 210 9.02 18.83 19.71
CA GLY A 210 9.48 20.10 20.23
C GLY A 210 10.83 20.53 19.67
N SER A 211 11.80 19.62 19.67
CA SER A 211 13.14 19.86 19.13
C SER A 211 13.11 20.02 17.60
N VAL A 212 12.31 19.21 16.89
CA VAL A 212 12.17 19.30 15.43
C VAL A 212 11.56 20.65 15.01
N VAL A 213 10.47 21.08 15.65
CA VAL A 213 9.83 22.38 15.38
C VAL A 213 10.78 23.54 15.68
N GLN A 214 11.56 23.46 16.77
CA GLN A 214 12.56 24.49 17.09
C GLN A 214 13.66 24.56 16.01
N ALA A 215 14.22 23.42 15.59
CA ALA A 215 15.25 23.38 14.56
C ALA A 215 14.75 23.95 13.22
N ILE A 216 13.49 23.66 12.84
CA ILE A 216 12.88 24.26 11.64
C ILE A 216 12.72 25.77 11.78
N ALA A 217 12.23 26.25 12.93
CA ALA A 217 12.09 27.68 13.18
C ALA A 217 13.43 28.43 13.13
N ASP A 218 14.50 27.83 13.68
CA ASP A 218 15.85 28.40 13.67
C ASP A 218 16.45 28.47 12.24
N ALA A 219 16.13 27.47 11.39
CA ALA A 219 16.57 27.42 9.99
C ALA A 219 15.86 28.46 9.10
N LYS A 220 14.73 29.02 9.55
CA LYS A 220 13.93 30.04 8.85
C LYS A 220 13.62 29.64 7.39
N PRO A 221 12.97 28.50 7.14
CA PRO A 221 12.59 28.12 5.79
C PRO A 221 11.40 28.96 5.31
N ASP A 222 11.22 29.05 4.00
CA ASP A 222 10.03 29.62 3.36
C ASP A 222 8.92 28.56 3.22
N ALA A 223 9.32 27.29 3.14
CA ALA A 223 8.42 26.17 3.00
C ALA A 223 8.97 24.89 3.68
N ILE A 224 8.05 23.98 3.99
CA ILE A 224 8.35 22.65 4.56
C ILE A 224 7.81 21.60 3.61
N PHE A 225 8.63 20.59 3.32
CA PHE A 225 8.19 19.31 2.78
C PHE A 225 8.08 18.30 3.91
N ASN A 226 6.84 17.89 4.22
CA ASN A 226 6.53 16.98 5.31
C ASN A 226 6.20 15.58 4.79
N VAL A 227 6.89 14.58 5.34
CA VAL A 227 6.71 13.16 5.01
C VAL A 227 6.27 12.35 6.24
N LEU A 228 6.07 13.02 7.38
CA LEU A 228 5.60 12.36 8.60
C LEU A 228 4.18 11.83 8.43
N PHE A 229 3.86 10.78 9.18
CA PHE A 229 2.55 10.15 9.21
C PHE A 229 2.24 9.61 10.62
N SER A 230 1.02 9.11 10.82
CA SER A 230 0.58 8.51 12.09
C SER A 230 0.78 9.47 13.28
N THR A 231 1.14 8.95 14.44
CA THR A 231 1.29 9.71 15.68
C THR A 231 2.39 10.77 15.60
N ASP A 232 3.44 10.55 14.81
CA ASP A 232 4.52 11.53 14.66
C ASP A 232 4.04 12.78 13.92
N LEU A 233 3.18 12.62 12.89
CA LEU A 233 2.54 13.76 12.22
C LEU A 233 1.67 14.56 13.20
N THR A 234 0.81 13.88 13.97
CA THR A 234 -0.05 14.56 14.97
C THR A 234 0.75 15.37 15.99
N LYS A 235 1.83 14.79 16.52
CA LYS A 235 2.73 15.48 17.46
C LYS A 235 3.41 16.68 16.81
N PHE A 236 3.89 16.52 15.57
CA PHE A 236 4.54 17.60 14.81
C PHE A 236 3.58 18.77 14.56
N VAL A 237 2.37 18.47 14.10
CA VAL A 237 1.33 19.50 13.85
C VAL A 237 0.99 20.24 15.13
N ARG A 238 0.70 19.56 16.24
CA ARG A 238 0.35 20.20 17.50
C ARG A 238 1.50 21.06 18.09
N ALA A 239 2.72 20.57 18.01
CA ALA A 239 3.89 21.33 18.44
C ALA A 239 4.12 22.57 17.54
N GLY A 240 3.94 22.43 16.23
CA GLY A 240 4.04 23.52 15.27
C GLY A 240 2.95 24.58 15.45
N ASN A 241 1.71 24.17 15.66
CA ASN A 241 0.58 25.07 15.95
C ASN A 241 0.84 25.88 17.24
N THR A 242 1.27 25.20 18.30
CA THR A 242 1.59 25.85 19.59
C THR A 242 2.66 26.95 19.44
N ARG A 243 3.62 26.74 18.55
CA ARG A 243 4.73 27.68 18.28
C ARG A 243 4.47 28.59 17.06
N LYS A 244 3.28 28.51 16.45
CA LYS A 244 2.89 29.27 15.27
C LYS A 244 3.87 29.11 14.09
N LEU A 245 4.46 27.91 13.96
CA LEU A 245 5.42 27.63 12.90
C LEU A 245 4.79 27.77 11.51
N PHE A 246 3.53 27.39 11.36
CA PHE A 246 2.85 27.32 10.08
C PHE A 246 2.18 28.64 9.65
N ASP A 247 2.21 29.69 10.49
CA ASP A 247 1.57 30.98 10.17
C ASP A 247 2.19 31.67 8.96
N ASN A 248 3.52 31.47 8.74
CA ASN A 248 4.26 32.15 7.69
C ASN A 248 5.08 31.18 6.80
N VAL A 249 4.91 29.88 6.98
CA VAL A 249 5.65 28.84 6.24
C VAL A 249 4.66 27.98 5.47
N SER A 250 4.84 27.89 4.16
CA SER A 250 4.02 27.02 3.31
C SER A 250 4.39 25.54 3.58
N VAL A 251 3.41 24.64 3.50
CA VAL A 251 3.67 23.20 3.72
C VAL A 251 3.12 22.39 2.56
N VAL A 252 3.96 21.51 2.04
CA VAL A 252 3.60 20.42 1.13
C VAL A 252 3.80 19.11 1.87
N SER A 253 2.76 18.27 1.91
CA SER A 253 2.78 17.04 2.72
C SER A 253 2.20 15.86 1.99
N LEU A 254 2.90 14.71 2.01
CA LEU A 254 2.53 13.57 1.17
C LEU A 254 1.23 12.90 1.59
N LEU A 255 0.94 12.76 2.89
CA LEU A 255 -0.13 11.87 3.36
C LEU A 255 -1.19 12.57 4.22
N THR A 256 -1.02 13.85 4.55
CA THR A 256 -1.84 14.54 5.57
C THR A 256 -3.32 14.65 5.19
N GLY A 257 -3.69 14.54 3.93
CA GLY A 257 -5.08 14.53 3.48
C GLY A 257 -5.81 13.19 3.65
N GLU A 258 -5.16 12.17 4.19
CA GLU A 258 -5.78 10.88 4.50
C GLU A 258 -6.63 10.99 5.78
N PRO A 259 -7.86 10.44 5.83
CA PRO A 259 -8.72 10.50 7.02
C PRO A 259 -8.06 9.94 8.28
N GLU A 260 -7.18 8.94 8.14
CA GLU A 260 -6.40 8.36 9.23
C GLU A 260 -5.60 9.40 10.02
N TYR A 261 -5.26 10.51 9.37
CA TYR A 261 -4.46 11.60 9.95
C TYR A 261 -5.29 12.85 10.21
N LEU A 262 -6.29 13.15 9.37
CA LEU A 262 -7.18 14.29 9.57
C LEU A 262 -8.13 14.09 10.76
N ASP A 263 -8.67 12.86 10.95
CA ASP A 263 -9.57 12.54 12.05
C ASP A 263 -8.96 12.84 13.43
N PRO A 264 -7.74 12.36 13.78
CA PRO A 264 -7.15 12.65 15.08
C PRO A 264 -6.65 14.10 15.22
N LEU A 265 -6.47 14.83 14.13
CA LEU A 265 -6.13 16.26 14.18
C LEU A 265 -7.35 17.12 14.45
N GLY A 266 -8.50 16.81 13.83
CA GLY A 266 -9.74 17.59 14.02
C GLY A 266 -9.50 19.10 13.86
N GLU A 267 -9.80 19.89 14.89
CA GLU A 267 -9.60 21.34 14.92
C GLU A 267 -8.12 21.76 14.86
N ASP A 268 -7.19 20.87 15.24
CA ASP A 268 -5.75 21.12 15.14
C ASP A 268 -5.22 21.05 13.71
N THR A 269 -6.05 20.66 12.73
CA THR A 269 -5.63 20.53 11.32
C THR A 269 -5.14 21.87 10.80
N PRO A 270 -3.91 22.00 10.33
CA PRO A 270 -3.41 23.23 9.73
C PRO A 270 -4.15 23.54 8.43
N LYS A 271 -4.50 24.79 8.19
CA LYS A 271 -5.19 25.19 6.98
C LYS A 271 -4.21 25.46 5.83
N GLY A 272 -4.59 25.07 4.64
CA GLY A 272 -3.90 25.41 3.40
C GLY A 272 -2.65 24.58 3.10
N TRP A 273 -2.35 23.52 3.85
CA TRP A 273 -1.29 22.59 3.45
C TRP A 273 -1.66 21.90 2.14
N ILE A 274 -0.74 21.83 1.21
CA ILE A 274 -0.90 21.09 -0.04
C ILE A 274 -0.62 19.63 0.24
N VAL A 275 -1.59 18.76 -0.05
CA VAL A 275 -1.54 17.36 0.40
C VAL A 275 -2.04 16.39 -0.67
N THR A 276 -1.59 15.13 -0.61
CA THR A 276 -2.36 14.02 -1.15
C THR A 276 -3.26 13.45 -0.05
N GLY A 277 -4.39 12.83 -0.44
CA GLY A 277 -5.31 12.23 0.52
C GLY A 277 -6.48 11.48 -0.10
N TYR A 278 -7.49 11.21 0.74
CA TYR A 278 -8.69 10.48 0.37
C TYR A 278 -9.95 11.18 0.88
N PRO A 279 -10.47 12.17 0.16
CA PRO A 279 -11.68 12.88 0.52
C PRO A 279 -12.94 12.07 0.17
N TRP A 280 -13.16 10.98 0.87
CA TRP A 280 -14.23 10.00 0.60
C TRP A 280 -15.62 10.62 0.43
N TYR A 281 -15.88 11.74 1.12
CA TYR A 281 -17.13 12.50 1.10
C TYR A 281 -17.34 13.33 -0.17
N ALA A 282 -16.30 13.51 -1.00
CA ALA A 282 -16.33 14.35 -2.19
C ALA A 282 -16.15 13.54 -3.50
N ILE A 283 -16.00 12.23 -3.42
CA ILE A 283 -15.82 11.37 -4.60
C ILE A 283 -17.18 10.99 -5.15
N ASP A 284 -17.53 11.49 -6.33
CA ASP A 284 -18.86 11.36 -6.92
C ASP A 284 -18.89 10.41 -8.14
N THR A 285 -18.14 9.29 -8.06
CA THR A 285 -18.19 8.24 -9.09
C THR A 285 -19.13 7.11 -8.68
N PRO A 286 -19.82 6.43 -9.62
CA PRO A 286 -20.70 5.30 -9.30
C PRO A 286 -19.98 4.18 -8.54
N GLU A 287 -18.76 3.88 -8.93
CA GLU A 287 -17.95 2.81 -8.34
C GLU A 287 -17.58 3.12 -6.88
N HIS A 288 -17.20 4.39 -6.61
CA HIS A 288 -16.90 4.81 -5.24
C HIS A 288 -18.16 4.84 -4.36
N LYS A 289 -19.30 5.31 -4.90
CA LYS A 289 -20.58 5.31 -4.17
C LYS A 289 -20.99 3.89 -3.79
N ALA A 290 -20.89 2.95 -4.71
CA ALA A 290 -21.20 1.55 -4.44
C ALA A 290 -20.30 0.96 -3.34
N PHE A 291 -18.99 1.27 -3.37
CA PHE A 291 -18.06 0.88 -2.31
C PHE A 291 -18.43 1.53 -0.96
N LEU A 292 -18.69 2.84 -0.95
CA LEU A 292 -19.05 3.61 0.25
C LEU A 292 -20.30 3.06 0.90
N GLU A 293 -21.37 2.83 0.13
CA GLU A 293 -22.64 2.27 0.61
C GLU A 293 -22.46 0.87 1.21
N ALA A 294 -21.71 0.00 0.51
CA ALA A 294 -21.44 -1.35 1.00
C ALA A 294 -20.59 -1.34 2.28
N TYR A 295 -19.59 -0.46 2.35
CA TYR A 295 -18.74 -0.31 3.53
C TYR A 295 -19.54 0.19 4.74
N GLN A 296 -20.34 1.24 4.55
CA GLN A 296 -21.18 1.81 5.61
C GLN A 296 -22.23 0.81 6.09
N ALA A 297 -22.88 0.08 5.18
CA ALA A 297 -23.86 -0.94 5.52
C ALA A 297 -23.27 -2.07 6.39
N LYS A 298 -22.03 -2.48 6.09
CA LYS A 298 -21.38 -3.58 6.81
C LYS A 298 -20.79 -3.15 8.16
N PHE A 299 -20.12 -1.99 8.20
CA PHE A 299 -19.29 -1.60 9.35
C PHE A 299 -19.87 -0.45 10.18
N ASN A 300 -20.99 0.17 9.74
CA ASN A 300 -21.57 1.36 10.36
C ASN A 300 -20.53 2.47 10.62
N ASP A 301 -19.61 2.65 9.66
CA ASP A 301 -18.46 3.58 9.70
C ASP A 301 -18.19 4.08 8.29
N TYR A 302 -17.44 5.16 8.12
CA TYR A 302 -16.99 5.61 6.81
C TYR A 302 -15.61 5.03 6.47
N PRO A 303 -15.32 4.81 5.17
CA PRO A 303 -14.04 4.27 4.77
C PRO A 303 -12.92 5.30 4.93
N ARG A 304 -11.74 4.82 5.26
CA ARG A 304 -10.50 5.57 5.22
C ARG A 304 -9.64 5.09 4.04
N LEU A 305 -8.47 5.69 3.82
CA LEU A 305 -7.64 5.27 2.68
C LEU A 305 -7.22 3.78 2.82
N GLY A 306 -6.88 3.34 4.02
CA GLY A 306 -6.61 1.92 4.26
C GLY A 306 -7.76 1.02 3.81
N SER A 307 -9.02 1.42 4.07
CA SER A 307 -10.19 0.64 3.66
C SER A 307 -10.26 0.41 2.16
N ILE A 308 -10.11 1.48 1.39
CA ILE A 308 -10.21 1.38 -0.07
C ILE A 308 -9.02 0.66 -0.69
N VAL A 309 -7.81 0.82 -0.13
CA VAL A 309 -6.61 0.11 -0.61
C VAL A 309 -6.70 -1.39 -0.31
N GLY A 310 -7.15 -1.79 0.88
CA GLY A 310 -7.40 -3.20 1.20
C GLY A 310 -8.44 -3.84 0.28
N PHE A 311 -9.52 -3.10 0.00
CA PHE A 311 -10.55 -3.52 -0.95
C PHE A 311 -9.99 -3.67 -2.37
N MET A 312 -9.27 -2.67 -2.88
CA MET A 312 -8.68 -2.67 -4.22
C MET A 312 -7.58 -3.72 -4.39
N MET A 313 -6.83 -4.03 -3.32
CA MET A 313 -5.85 -5.11 -3.34
C MET A 313 -6.53 -6.45 -3.63
N VAL A 314 -7.63 -6.76 -2.95
CA VAL A 314 -8.39 -7.99 -3.17
C VAL A 314 -9.06 -7.99 -4.55
N GLN A 315 -9.60 -6.85 -5.01
CA GLN A 315 -10.11 -6.72 -6.39
C GLN A 315 -9.03 -6.99 -7.45
N SER A 316 -7.80 -6.50 -7.21
CA SER A 316 -6.67 -6.76 -8.12
C SER A 316 -6.33 -8.25 -8.17
N LEU A 317 -6.31 -8.92 -7.02
CA LEU A 317 -6.13 -10.37 -6.96
C LEU A 317 -7.25 -11.12 -7.66
N GLU A 318 -8.50 -10.71 -7.45
CA GLU A 318 -9.66 -11.29 -8.15
C GLU A 318 -9.52 -11.17 -9.69
N ALA A 319 -9.20 -9.95 -10.16
CA ALA A 319 -9.06 -9.70 -11.60
C ALA A 319 -7.91 -10.52 -12.22
N GLY A 320 -6.75 -10.55 -11.56
CA GLY A 320 -5.60 -11.36 -12.00
C GLY A 320 -5.89 -12.86 -11.99
N LEU A 321 -6.50 -13.36 -10.93
CA LEU A 321 -6.89 -14.77 -10.81
C LEU A 321 -7.99 -15.16 -11.81
N LYS A 322 -8.94 -14.28 -12.11
CA LYS A 322 -9.94 -14.50 -13.16
C LYS A 322 -9.28 -14.59 -14.53
N LYS A 323 -8.34 -13.67 -14.84
CA LYS A 323 -7.57 -13.70 -16.09
C LYS A 323 -6.69 -14.95 -16.21
N ALA A 324 -6.19 -15.47 -15.06
CA ALA A 324 -5.45 -16.73 -14.95
C ALA A 324 -6.37 -17.98 -14.94
N ASN A 325 -7.68 -17.87 -15.17
CA ASN A 325 -8.66 -18.96 -15.09
C ASN A 325 -8.64 -19.70 -13.73
N GLY A 326 -8.38 -19.01 -12.63
CA GLY A 326 -8.29 -19.59 -11.29
C GLY A 326 -7.02 -20.43 -11.04
N VAL A 327 -6.03 -20.34 -11.93
CA VAL A 327 -4.71 -20.97 -11.76
C VAL A 327 -3.86 -20.07 -10.85
N THR A 328 -3.24 -20.68 -9.85
CA THR A 328 -2.41 -19.97 -8.84
C THR A 328 -0.91 -20.16 -9.05
N ASP A 329 -0.51 -20.85 -10.13
CA ASP A 329 0.91 -20.96 -10.51
C ASP A 329 1.53 -19.57 -10.67
N PRO A 330 2.69 -19.27 -10.01
CA PRO A 330 3.29 -17.94 -10.01
C PRO A 330 3.57 -17.38 -11.40
N GLU A 331 4.06 -18.19 -12.35
CA GLU A 331 4.36 -17.74 -13.71
C GLU A 331 3.06 -17.35 -14.45
N THR A 332 1.99 -18.14 -14.28
CA THR A 332 0.67 -17.84 -14.83
C THR A 332 0.10 -16.54 -14.25
N LEU A 333 0.28 -16.29 -12.94
CA LEU A 333 -0.17 -15.05 -12.30
C LEU A 333 0.63 -13.84 -12.77
N ILE A 334 1.95 -13.97 -12.92
CA ILE A 334 2.82 -12.91 -13.45
C ILE A 334 2.32 -12.47 -14.84
N GLU A 335 2.10 -13.43 -15.76
CA GLU A 335 1.60 -13.11 -17.10
C GLU A 335 0.18 -12.54 -17.07
N ALA A 336 -0.66 -12.98 -16.13
CA ALA A 336 -1.99 -12.41 -15.96
C ALA A 336 -1.96 -10.95 -15.44
N PHE A 337 -1.02 -10.61 -14.57
CA PHE A 337 -0.89 -9.26 -14.01
C PHE A 337 -0.20 -8.27 -14.94
N LYS A 338 0.65 -8.72 -15.86
CA LYS A 338 1.24 -7.83 -16.87
C LYS A 338 0.16 -7.21 -17.74
N GLY A 339 0.10 -5.89 -17.79
CA GLY A 339 -0.93 -5.14 -18.50
C GLY A 339 -2.36 -5.41 -18.00
N LEU A 340 -2.54 -5.87 -16.76
CA LEU A 340 -3.86 -6.09 -16.19
C LEU A 340 -4.57 -4.74 -15.97
N GLU A 341 -5.72 -4.60 -16.63
CA GLU A 341 -6.63 -3.47 -16.44
C GLU A 341 -7.83 -3.90 -15.61
N LEU A 342 -8.23 -3.04 -14.66
CA LEU A 342 -9.45 -3.25 -13.88
C LEU A 342 -10.07 -1.92 -13.45
N SER A 343 -11.41 -1.93 -13.31
CA SER A 343 -12.15 -0.81 -12.72
C SER A 343 -12.11 -0.91 -11.21
N THR A 344 -11.85 0.22 -10.55
CA THR A 344 -11.77 0.30 -9.08
C THR A 344 -12.62 1.47 -8.57
N PRO A 345 -12.91 1.55 -7.27
CA PRO A 345 -13.61 2.70 -6.69
C PRO A 345 -12.89 4.04 -6.87
N LEU A 346 -11.60 4.06 -7.17
CA LEU A 346 -10.82 5.26 -7.51
C LEU A 346 -10.67 5.49 -9.02
N GLY A 347 -11.34 4.71 -9.84
CA GLY A 347 -11.25 4.73 -11.29
C GLY A 347 -10.47 3.54 -11.86
N PRO A 348 -10.31 3.47 -13.18
CA PRO A 348 -9.59 2.39 -13.82
C PRO A 348 -8.10 2.46 -13.50
N ILE A 349 -7.49 1.29 -13.28
CA ILE A 349 -6.04 1.16 -13.10
C ILE A 349 -5.48 0.09 -14.03
N THR A 350 -4.19 0.21 -14.35
CA THR A 350 -3.42 -0.76 -15.14
C THR A 350 -2.12 -1.10 -14.41
N TYR A 351 -1.77 -2.37 -14.33
CA TYR A 351 -0.43 -2.79 -13.88
C TYR A 351 0.53 -2.77 -15.07
N ARG A 352 1.53 -1.90 -15.05
CA ARG A 352 2.48 -1.76 -16.16
C ARG A 352 3.37 -3.00 -16.29
N ASP A 353 3.64 -3.39 -17.53
CA ASP A 353 4.56 -4.51 -17.85
C ASP A 353 5.99 -4.23 -17.42
N ILE A 354 6.42 -2.98 -17.57
CA ILE A 354 7.85 -2.63 -17.45
C ILE A 354 8.36 -2.70 -16.00
N ASP A 355 7.51 -2.36 -15.02
CA ASP A 355 7.92 -2.29 -13.62
C ASP A 355 6.91 -2.87 -12.63
N HIS A 356 5.80 -3.41 -13.12
CA HIS A 356 4.76 -4.01 -12.29
C HIS A 356 4.06 -3.02 -11.32
N GLN A 357 4.21 -1.73 -11.58
CA GLN A 357 3.53 -0.67 -10.85
C GLN A 357 2.13 -0.45 -11.41
N SER A 358 1.13 -0.37 -10.53
CA SER A 358 -0.21 0.07 -10.96
C SER A 358 -0.25 1.57 -11.24
N THR A 359 -1.23 1.98 -12.05
CA THR A 359 -1.54 3.40 -12.32
C THR A 359 -2.50 3.99 -11.29
N MET A 360 -2.58 3.44 -10.09
CA MET A 360 -3.40 4.02 -9.04
C MET A 360 -2.96 5.46 -8.77
N GLY A 361 -3.93 6.40 -8.86
CA GLY A 361 -3.72 7.81 -8.58
C GLY A 361 -4.10 8.19 -7.16
N ALA A 362 -4.07 9.49 -6.87
CA ALA A 362 -4.50 10.04 -5.60
C ALA A 362 -5.23 11.38 -5.78
N PHE A 363 -5.97 11.79 -4.74
CA PHE A 363 -6.53 13.13 -4.67
C PHE A 363 -5.50 14.09 -4.12
N VAL A 364 -5.40 15.24 -4.76
CA VAL A 364 -4.59 16.38 -4.34
C VAL A 364 -5.52 17.50 -3.94
N GLY A 365 -5.19 18.22 -2.90
CA GLY A 365 -5.98 19.36 -2.42
C GLY A 365 -5.27 20.10 -1.30
N ARG A 366 -6.05 20.83 -0.53
CA ARG A 366 -5.57 21.59 0.62
C ARG A 366 -6.28 21.15 1.89
N THR A 367 -5.58 21.18 3.00
CA THR A 367 -6.20 20.94 4.30
C THR A 367 -7.01 22.14 4.76
N ASP A 368 -8.13 21.90 5.41
CA ASP A 368 -8.98 22.89 6.08
C ASP A 368 -9.70 22.26 7.30
N VAL A 369 -10.43 23.08 8.04
CA VAL A 369 -11.27 22.64 9.15
C VAL A 369 -12.71 23.04 8.86
N GLN A 370 -13.63 22.09 8.87
CA GLN A 370 -15.07 22.29 8.73
C GLN A 370 -15.80 21.55 9.86
N ASP A 371 -16.66 22.24 10.57
CA ASP A 371 -17.41 21.71 11.70
C ASP A 371 -16.55 20.95 12.74
N GLY A 372 -15.36 21.51 13.04
CA GLY A 372 -14.40 20.92 13.98
C GLY A 372 -13.64 19.70 13.48
N LYS A 373 -13.78 19.36 12.19
CA LYS A 373 -13.11 18.22 11.56
C LYS A 373 -12.08 18.68 10.54
N GLY A 374 -10.95 17.98 10.49
CA GLY A 374 -9.99 18.14 9.41
C GLY A 374 -10.56 17.59 8.10
N VAL A 375 -10.48 18.38 7.05
CA VAL A 375 -10.97 18.03 5.70
C VAL A 375 -9.99 18.44 4.61
N MET A 376 -10.19 17.90 3.41
CA MET A 376 -9.57 18.42 2.19
C MET A 376 -10.56 19.33 1.44
N VAL A 377 -10.03 20.41 0.87
CA VAL A 377 -10.73 21.34 -0.03
C VAL A 377 -9.89 21.53 -1.30
N ASP A 378 -10.44 22.23 -2.31
CA ASP A 378 -9.79 22.44 -3.62
C ASP A 378 -9.27 21.13 -4.25
N ILE A 379 -10.13 20.11 -4.21
CA ILE A 379 -9.80 18.72 -4.50
C ILE A 379 -9.75 18.49 -6.01
N ARG A 380 -8.70 17.79 -6.48
CA ARG A 380 -8.63 17.20 -7.81
C ARG A 380 -8.06 15.78 -7.74
N TYR A 381 -8.53 14.89 -8.60
CA TYR A 381 -7.89 13.60 -8.81
C TYR A 381 -6.71 13.74 -9.77
N VAL A 382 -5.59 13.12 -9.46
CA VAL A 382 -4.44 13.01 -10.35
C VAL A 382 -4.27 11.53 -10.67
N ASP A 383 -4.44 11.19 -11.96
CA ASP A 383 -4.29 9.83 -12.44
C ASP A 383 -2.82 9.39 -12.34
N GLY A 384 -2.58 8.21 -11.79
CA GLY A 384 -1.23 7.69 -11.63
C GLY A 384 -0.48 7.53 -12.95
N LYS A 385 -1.17 7.24 -14.06
CA LYS A 385 -0.54 7.13 -15.39
C LYS A 385 0.13 8.42 -15.86
N ASP A 386 -0.37 9.58 -15.40
CA ASP A 386 0.14 10.90 -15.82
C ASP A 386 1.39 11.32 -15.01
N VAL A 387 1.72 10.61 -13.94
CA VAL A 387 2.81 10.93 -13.01
C VAL A 387 3.82 9.80 -12.82
N GLN A 388 3.69 8.72 -13.56
CA GLN A 388 4.69 7.66 -13.61
C GLN A 388 5.92 8.11 -14.40
N PRO A 389 7.12 7.62 -14.04
CA PRO A 389 8.32 7.89 -14.83
C PRO A 389 8.23 7.24 -16.22
N SER A 390 8.99 7.80 -17.16
CA SER A 390 9.10 7.23 -18.51
C SER A 390 9.68 5.81 -18.47
N ASP A 391 9.35 5.02 -19.47
CA ASP A 391 9.91 3.67 -19.64
C ASP A 391 11.44 3.69 -19.73
N GLU A 392 12.02 4.73 -20.36
CA GLU A 392 13.46 4.87 -20.45
C GLU A 392 14.10 5.06 -19.06
N TYR A 393 13.51 5.90 -18.22
CA TYR A 393 13.96 6.11 -16.84
C TYR A 393 13.90 4.81 -16.03
N VAL A 394 12.78 4.08 -16.14
CA VAL A 394 12.62 2.79 -15.45
C VAL A 394 13.65 1.76 -15.89
N ARG A 395 13.95 1.64 -17.21
CA ARG A 395 14.94 0.69 -17.72
C ARG A 395 16.37 0.96 -17.24
N GLN A 396 16.67 2.19 -16.83
CA GLN A 396 17.99 2.53 -16.26
C GLN A 396 18.14 2.03 -14.82
N LEU A 397 17.03 1.92 -14.08
CA LEU A 397 17.02 1.59 -12.66
C LEU A 397 16.66 0.15 -12.38
N ARG A 398 15.64 -0.38 -13.08
CA ARG A 398 15.12 -1.73 -12.85
C ARG A 398 16.05 -2.79 -13.47
N PRO A 399 16.48 -3.78 -12.68
CA PRO A 399 17.20 -4.94 -13.22
C PRO A 399 16.35 -5.69 -14.25
N ALA A 400 16.99 -6.28 -15.24
CA ALA A 400 16.30 -7.21 -16.13
C ALA A 400 15.69 -8.36 -15.29
N ASP A 401 14.46 -8.71 -15.56
CA ASP A 401 13.80 -9.86 -14.93
C ASP A 401 14.61 -11.15 -15.24
N LYS A 402 15.12 -11.80 -14.20
CA LYS A 402 15.89 -13.06 -14.28
C LYS A 402 15.03 -14.24 -13.90
#